data_1e9a67415b41542fcb99f40db947dd8b
#
_entry.id   1e9a67415b41542fcb99f40db947dd8b
#
_cell.length_a   1.000
_cell.length_b   1.000
_cell.length_c   1.000
_cell.angle_alpha   90.00
_cell.angle_beta   90.00
_cell.angle_gamma   90.00
#
_symmetry.space_group_name_H-M   'P 1'
#
loop_
_entity.id
_entity.type
_entity.pdbx_description
1 polymer ?
#
loop_
_entity_poly.entity_id
_entity_poly.type
_entity_poly.pdbx_seq_one_letter_code
_entity_poly.pdbx_strand_id
1 'polypeptide(L)'
;MRIFLALSLPDAIKAQLGAAVQRFAPLAVDVKWYTKDQFHLTLAYLGEVSPAILPHVTAAADRVGASLPAFTCHVNGLGFFGTKRNPQTLWAGVDPAPELMALQDLLWKELKKFGYVNEEDEFQPHITLGRCRESARNHPVVEAMDADEASDFGEWQVTRVTLFESRLTPRGAIYRTLGHSALAGG
;
A
#
# COMPACT_ATOMS: atom_id res chain seq x y z
N MET A 1 -14.14 -12.49 -6.17
CA MET A 1 -13.74 -11.07 -6.20
C MET A 1 -12.42 -10.90 -5.47
N ARG A 2 -11.56 -9.98 -5.91
CA ARG A 2 -10.25 -9.76 -5.29
C ARG A 2 -10.33 -8.57 -4.33
N ILE A 3 -9.95 -8.75 -3.07
CA ILE A 3 -10.07 -7.71 -2.03
C ILE A 3 -8.78 -7.53 -1.24
N PHE A 4 -8.65 -6.34 -0.63
CA PHE A 4 -7.57 -6.01 0.29
C PHE A 4 -7.99 -4.89 1.26
N LEU A 5 -7.38 -4.85 2.43
CA LEU A 5 -7.48 -3.77 3.42
C LEU A 5 -6.27 -2.85 3.28
N ALA A 6 -6.50 -1.54 3.29
CA ALA A 6 -5.45 -0.55 3.10
C ALA A 6 -5.76 0.78 3.78
N LEU A 7 -4.73 1.62 3.93
CA LEU A 7 -4.86 3.02 4.27
C LEU A 7 -4.91 3.86 2.99
N SER A 8 -5.95 4.68 2.87
CA SER A 8 -6.08 5.68 1.81
C SER A 8 -5.20 6.88 2.14
N LEU A 9 -4.62 7.50 1.11
CA LEU A 9 -3.78 8.67 1.25
C LEU A 9 -4.57 9.96 0.95
N PRO A 10 -4.23 11.09 1.60
CA PRO A 10 -4.77 12.39 1.23
C PRO A 10 -4.22 12.86 -0.14
N ASP A 11 -4.97 13.74 -0.80
CA ASP A 11 -4.63 14.21 -2.15
C ASP A 11 -3.30 14.95 -2.21
N ALA A 12 -2.89 15.63 -1.14
CA ALA A 12 -1.59 16.29 -1.05
C ALA A 12 -0.43 15.29 -1.19
N ILE A 13 -0.46 14.17 -0.45
CA ILE A 13 0.56 13.11 -0.55
C ILE A 13 0.49 12.45 -1.93
N LYS A 14 -0.70 12.12 -2.42
CA LYS A 14 -0.86 11.55 -3.77
C LYS A 14 -0.28 12.46 -4.85
N ALA A 15 -0.41 13.79 -4.69
CA ALA A 15 0.18 14.75 -5.63
C ALA A 15 1.70 14.70 -5.63
N GLN A 16 2.33 14.64 -4.44
CA GLN A 16 3.78 14.56 -4.30
C GLN A 16 4.34 13.24 -4.86
N LEU A 17 3.68 12.11 -4.55
CA LEU A 17 4.04 10.81 -5.11
C LEU A 17 3.88 10.79 -6.64
N GLY A 18 2.82 11.42 -7.17
CA GLY A 18 2.63 11.57 -8.61
C GLY A 18 3.71 12.39 -9.27
N ALA A 19 4.20 13.45 -8.63
CA ALA A 19 5.34 14.26 -9.10
C ALA A 19 6.64 13.43 -9.10
N ALA A 20 6.87 12.62 -8.07
CA ALA A 20 8.01 11.70 -8.04
C ALA A 20 7.94 10.68 -9.19
N VAL A 21 6.77 10.07 -9.44
CA VAL A 21 6.58 9.17 -10.59
C VAL A 21 6.93 9.88 -11.90
N GLN A 22 6.46 11.11 -12.11
CA GLN A 22 6.77 11.88 -13.33
C GLN A 22 8.27 12.16 -13.49
N ARG A 23 8.99 12.37 -12.38
CA ARG A 23 10.43 12.59 -12.38
C ARG A 23 11.21 11.33 -12.76
N PHE A 24 10.79 10.15 -12.27
CA PHE A 24 11.48 8.89 -12.50
C PHE A 24 11.05 8.15 -13.76
N ALA A 25 9.83 8.37 -14.24
CA ALA A 25 9.29 7.66 -15.42
C ALA A 25 10.17 7.74 -16.68
N PRO A 26 10.81 8.89 -17.01
CA PRO A 26 11.70 8.96 -18.17
C PRO A 26 12.96 8.08 -18.07
N LEU A 27 13.35 7.66 -16.86
CA LEU A 27 14.52 6.81 -16.61
C LEU A 27 14.21 5.32 -16.69
N ALA A 28 12.93 4.96 -16.82
CA ALA A 28 12.45 3.59 -16.78
C ALA A 28 11.80 3.19 -18.11
N VAL A 29 12.14 2.02 -18.63
CA VAL A 29 11.62 1.54 -19.93
C VAL A 29 10.43 0.59 -19.73
N ASP A 30 10.48 -0.29 -18.71
CA ASP A 30 9.54 -1.39 -18.52
C ASP A 30 8.84 -1.34 -17.15
N VAL A 31 8.51 -0.14 -16.68
CA VAL A 31 7.76 0.05 -15.43
C VAL A 31 6.32 0.41 -15.72
N LYS A 32 5.40 -0.37 -15.16
CA LYS A 32 3.99 0.02 -15.09
C LYS A 32 3.80 0.91 -13.88
N TRP A 33 3.84 2.21 -14.11
CA TRP A 33 3.62 3.20 -13.06
C TRP A 33 2.17 3.24 -12.61
N TYR A 34 1.98 3.47 -11.32
CA TYR A 34 0.67 3.65 -10.71
C TYR A 34 0.22 5.10 -10.85
N THR A 35 -1.09 5.28 -10.91
CA THR A 35 -1.73 6.59 -10.92
C THR A 35 -2.10 7.02 -9.50
N LYS A 36 -2.46 8.29 -9.33
CA LYS A 36 -2.91 8.83 -8.03
C LYS A 36 -4.05 8.03 -7.40
N ASP A 37 -4.95 7.49 -8.22
CA ASP A 37 -6.10 6.70 -7.75
C ASP A 37 -5.70 5.30 -7.28
N GLN A 38 -4.48 4.87 -7.57
CA GLN A 38 -3.95 3.57 -7.19
C GLN A 38 -3.05 3.63 -5.96
N PHE A 39 -2.62 4.83 -5.53
CA PHE A 39 -1.74 4.95 -4.36
C PHE A 39 -2.49 4.66 -3.06
N HIS A 40 -1.98 3.70 -2.31
CA HIS A 40 -2.46 3.29 -1.00
C HIS A 40 -1.35 2.55 -0.25
N LEU A 41 -1.48 2.43 1.08
CA LEU A 41 -0.66 1.55 1.89
C LEU A 41 -1.45 0.28 2.17
N THR A 42 -1.02 -0.84 1.63
CA THR A 42 -1.67 -2.15 1.85
C THR A 42 -1.38 -2.64 3.27
N LEU A 43 -2.42 -3.06 4.00
CA LEU A 43 -2.31 -3.69 5.31
C LEU A 43 -2.49 -5.21 5.24
N ALA A 44 -3.45 -5.67 4.43
CA ALA A 44 -3.72 -7.08 4.24
C ALA A 44 -4.32 -7.36 2.86
N TYR A 45 -3.64 -8.14 2.05
CA TYR A 45 -4.13 -8.60 0.76
C TYR A 45 -4.73 -10.00 0.88
N LEU A 46 -6.04 -10.15 0.63
CA LEU A 46 -6.74 -11.42 0.78
C LEU A 46 -6.86 -12.19 -0.55
N GLY A 47 -6.55 -11.55 -1.68
CA GLY A 47 -6.65 -12.19 -2.98
C GLY A 47 -8.10 -12.43 -3.42
N GLU A 48 -8.32 -13.51 -4.18
CA GLU A 48 -9.65 -13.93 -4.64
C GLU A 48 -10.45 -14.54 -3.50
N VAL A 49 -11.62 -13.96 -3.23
CA VAL A 49 -12.49 -14.40 -2.15
C VAL A 49 -13.93 -14.57 -2.62
N SER A 50 -14.72 -15.40 -1.92
CA SER A 50 -16.17 -15.41 -2.07
C SER A 50 -16.77 -14.11 -1.50
N PRO A 51 -17.78 -13.50 -2.16
CA PRO A 51 -18.49 -12.34 -1.60
C PRO A 51 -19.09 -12.58 -0.21
N ALA A 52 -19.38 -13.82 0.15
CA ALA A 52 -19.92 -14.20 1.46
C ALA A 52 -19.00 -13.87 2.64
N ILE A 53 -17.68 -13.69 2.39
CA ILE A 53 -16.73 -13.34 3.44
C ILE A 53 -16.74 -11.86 3.81
N LEU A 54 -17.28 -10.98 2.96
CA LEU A 54 -17.23 -9.53 3.16
C LEU A 54 -17.74 -9.07 4.53
N PRO A 55 -18.89 -9.54 5.04
CA PRO A 55 -19.35 -9.14 6.39
C PRO A 55 -18.34 -9.51 7.49
N HIS A 56 -17.65 -10.64 7.35
CA HIS A 56 -16.65 -11.09 8.34
C HIS A 56 -15.38 -10.24 8.28
N VAL A 57 -14.90 -9.92 7.08
CA VAL A 57 -13.73 -9.03 6.90
C VAL A 57 -14.03 -7.62 7.41
N THR A 58 -15.21 -7.08 7.09
CA THR A 58 -15.65 -5.78 7.60
C THR A 58 -15.72 -5.78 9.12
N ALA A 59 -16.40 -6.76 9.72
CA ALA A 59 -16.50 -6.86 11.17
C ALA A 59 -15.14 -7.04 11.86
N ALA A 60 -14.19 -7.74 11.24
CA ALA A 60 -12.82 -7.84 11.74
C ALA A 60 -12.12 -6.48 11.72
N ALA A 61 -12.21 -5.75 10.60
CA ALA A 61 -11.63 -4.42 10.47
C ALA A 61 -12.26 -3.41 11.45
N ASP A 62 -13.58 -3.48 11.66
CA ASP A 62 -14.30 -2.62 12.63
C ASP A 62 -13.83 -2.88 14.07
N ARG A 63 -13.68 -4.14 14.48
CA ARG A 63 -13.18 -4.48 15.82
C ARG A 63 -11.76 -3.98 16.04
N VAL A 64 -10.88 -4.17 15.06
CA VAL A 64 -9.50 -3.70 15.15
C VAL A 64 -9.45 -2.18 15.16
N GLY A 65 -10.19 -1.51 14.27
CA GLY A 65 -10.27 -0.06 14.21
C GLY A 65 -10.73 0.54 15.53
N ALA A 66 -11.80 0.00 16.14
CA ALA A 66 -12.32 0.47 17.42
C ALA A 66 -11.33 0.27 18.61
N SER A 67 -10.33 -0.59 18.45
CA SER A 67 -9.32 -0.88 19.50
C SER A 67 -8.06 -0.02 19.42
N LEU A 68 -7.88 0.75 18.36
CA LEU A 68 -6.68 1.58 18.13
C LEU A 68 -7.06 3.05 17.93
N PRO A 69 -6.34 4.00 18.55
CA PRO A 69 -6.57 5.42 18.31
C PRO A 69 -6.15 5.82 16.90
N ALA A 70 -6.68 6.94 16.41
CA ALA A 70 -6.13 7.61 15.24
C ALA A 70 -4.65 7.98 15.47
N PHE A 71 -3.82 7.86 14.43
CA PHE A 71 -2.38 8.07 14.52
C PHE A 71 -1.83 8.74 13.25
N THR A 72 -0.61 9.25 13.33
CA THR A 72 0.07 9.88 12.20
C THR A 72 0.98 8.87 11.50
N CYS A 73 0.91 8.81 10.16
CA CYS A 73 1.89 8.17 9.31
C CYS A 73 2.70 9.21 8.55
N HIS A 74 3.98 8.93 8.35
CA HIS A 74 4.91 9.75 7.58
C HIS A 74 5.40 8.95 6.36
N VAL A 75 5.29 9.54 5.16
CA VAL A 75 5.78 8.95 3.92
C VAL A 75 7.16 9.49 3.64
N ASN A 76 8.17 8.62 3.74
CA ASN A 76 9.56 9.01 3.70
C ASN A 76 10.41 7.96 2.98
N GLY A 77 11.32 8.45 2.15
CA GLY A 77 12.26 7.61 1.40
C GLY A 77 11.65 6.89 0.21
N LEU A 78 12.52 6.35 -0.61
CA LEU A 78 12.21 5.59 -1.81
C LEU A 78 12.95 4.25 -1.77
N GLY A 79 12.40 3.24 -2.41
CA GLY A 79 13.05 1.95 -2.47
C GLY A 79 12.45 1.01 -3.50
N PHE A 80 12.92 -0.22 -3.48
CA PHE A 80 12.45 -1.25 -4.39
C PHE A 80 12.46 -2.62 -3.71
N PHE A 81 11.61 -3.52 -4.17
CA PHE A 81 11.72 -4.95 -3.88
C PHE A 81 12.37 -5.66 -5.06
N GLY A 82 13.04 -6.77 -4.76
CA GLY A 82 13.88 -7.51 -5.70
C GLY A 82 15.36 -7.16 -5.52
N THR A 83 16.10 -7.15 -6.61
CA THR A 83 17.54 -6.79 -6.62
C THR A 83 17.77 -5.56 -7.50
N LYS A 84 18.90 -4.85 -7.31
CA LYS A 84 19.27 -3.72 -8.20
C LYS A 84 19.30 -4.11 -9.68
N ARG A 85 19.65 -5.37 -9.98
CA ARG A 85 19.68 -5.90 -11.36
C ARG A 85 18.31 -6.33 -11.86
N ASN A 86 17.42 -6.73 -10.94
CA ASN A 86 16.05 -7.17 -11.27
C ASN A 86 15.07 -6.61 -10.23
N PRO A 87 14.82 -5.29 -10.24
CA PRO A 87 13.80 -4.69 -9.38
C PRO A 87 12.41 -5.16 -9.83
N GLN A 88 11.57 -5.49 -8.87
CA GLN A 88 10.20 -5.98 -9.12
C GLN A 88 9.15 -4.90 -8.87
N THR A 89 9.33 -4.16 -7.77
CA THR A 89 8.38 -3.13 -7.33
C THR A 89 9.17 -1.91 -6.87
N LEU A 90 8.79 -0.74 -7.35
CA LEU A 90 9.30 0.56 -6.90
C LEU A 90 8.29 1.17 -5.95
N TRP A 91 8.74 1.72 -4.81
CA TRP A 91 7.85 2.18 -3.76
C TRP A 91 8.38 3.42 -3.03
N ALA A 92 7.47 4.14 -2.38
CA ALA A 92 7.76 5.13 -1.34
C ALA A 92 7.57 4.47 0.03
N GLY A 93 8.51 4.67 0.94
CA GLY A 93 8.46 4.13 2.29
C GLY A 93 7.43 4.85 3.17
N VAL A 94 6.97 4.16 4.19
CA VAL A 94 6.20 4.75 5.29
C VAL A 94 6.89 4.37 6.58
N ASP A 95 7.15 5.35 7.44
CA ASP A 95 7.83 5.11 8.70
C ASP A 95 7.04 4.09 9.55
N PRO A 96 7.72 3.09 10.14
CA PRO A 96 7.06 2.00 10.86
C PRO A 96 6.59 2.46 12.25
N ALA A 97 5.59 3.37 12.32
CA ALA A 97 4.98 3.80 13.56
C ALA A 97 4.42 2.59 14.35
N PRO A 98 4.57 2.55 15.68
CA PRO A 98 4.09 1.42 16.50
C PRO A 98 2.60 1.12 16.28
N GLU A 99 1.77 2.15 16.12
CA GLU A 99 0.34 2.02 15.86
C GLU A 99 0.05 1.39 14.49
N LEU A 100 0.82 1.73 13.46
CA LEU A 100 0.71 1.15 12.13
C LEU A 100 1.07 -0.34 12.15
N MET A 101 2.15 -0.69 12.83
CA MET A 101 2.60 -2.08 12.98
C MET A 101 1.57 -2.90 13.78
N ALA A 102 1.03 -2.33 14.86
CA ALA A 102 -0.01 -2.95 15.66
C ALA A 102 -1.32 -3.14 14.87
N LEU A 103 -1.72 -2.14 14.07
CA LEU A 103 -2.91 -2.23 13.21
C LEU A 103 -2.81 -3.40 12.24
N GLN A 104 -1.69 -3.54 11.56
CA GLN A 104 -1.45 -4.60 10.59
C GLN A 104 -1.46 -5.98 11.26
N ASP A 105 -0.76 -6.14 12.38
CA ASP A 105 -0.69 -7.40 13.14
C ASP A 105 -2.07 -7.81 13.66
N LEU A 106 -2.83 -6.90 14.24
CA LEU A 106 -4.18 -7.17 14.75
C LEU A 106 -5.16 -7.54 13.62
N LEU A 107 -5.07 -6.90 12.46
CA LEU A 107 -5.88 -7.27 11.29
C LEU A 107 -5.60 -8.71 10.88
N TRP A 108 -4.34 -9.12 10.77
CA TRP A 108 -4.01 -10.50 10.41
C TRP A 108 -4.41 -11.51 11.49
N LYS A 109 -4.33 -11.16 12.77
CA LYS A 109 -4.84 -12.01 13.87
C LYS A 109 -6.35 -12.25 13.75
N GLU A 110 -7.12 -11.22 13.40
CA GLU A 110 -8.56 -11.37 13.17
C GLU A 110 -8.86 -12.16 11.91
N LEU A 111 -8.18 -11.88 10.79
CA LEU A 111 -8.38 -12.57 9.51
C LEU A 111 -8.00 -14.04 9.55
N LYS A 112 -7.01 -14.41 10.37
CA LYS A 112 -6.62 -15.81 10.62
C LYS A 112 -7.77 -16.66 11.15
N LYS A 113 -8.72 -16.10 11.90
CA LYS A 113 -9.91 -16.80 12.40
C LYS A 113 -10.82 -17.29 11.26
N PHE A 114 -10.68 -16.73 10.07
CA PHE A 114 -11.41 -17.09 8.86
C PHE A 114 -10.55 -17.85 7.83
N GLY A 115 -9.37 -18.31 8.25
CA GLY A 115 -8.49 -19.12 7.41
C GLY A 115 -7.53 -18.33 6.51
N TYR A 116 -7.46 -16.99 6.65
CA TYR A 116 -6.48 -16.18 5.92
C TYR A 116 -5.15 -16.13 6.68
N VAL A 117 -4.06 -16.28 5.94
CA VAL A 117 -2.70 -16.27 6.50
C VAL A 117 -1.91 -15.16 5.83
N ASN A 118 -1.13 -14.44 6.62
CA ASN A 118 -0.12 -13.53 6.07
C ASN A 118 1.00 -14.36 5.45
N GLU A 119 1.24 -14.18 4.17
CA GLU A 119 2.32 -14.84 3.43
C GLU A 119 3.64 -14.04 3.50
N GLU A 120 3.61 -12.81 4.03
CA GLU A 120 4.80 -11.98 4.20
C GLU A 120 5.47 -12.32 5.53
N ASP A 121 6.79 -12.56 5.50
CA ASP A 121 7.58 -12.85 6.70
C ASP A 121 7.69 -11.62 7.60
N GLU A 122 7.80 -10.43 7.00
CA GLU A 122 7.94 -9.16 7.69
C GLU A 122 7.12 -8.06 6.98
N PHE A 123 6.33 -7.30 7.74
CA PHE A 123 5.61 -6.16 7.20
C PHE A 123 6.54 -4.97 7.01
N GLN A 124 6.79 -4.60 5.77
CA GLN A 124 7.51 -3.39 5.40
C GLN A 124 6.52 -2.36 4.84
N PRO A 125 6.14 -1.32 5.64
CA PRO A 125 5.17 -0.33 5.20
C PRO A 125 5.64 0.43 3.98
N HIS A 126 4.86 0.38 2.89
CA HIS A 126 5.22 1.05 1.64
C HIS A 126 3.99 1.39 0.79
N ILE A 127 4.18 2.34 -0.12
CA ILE A 127 3.22 2.72 -1.15
C ILE A 127 3.83 2.38 -2.51
N THR A 128 3.25 1.44 -3.23
CA THR A 128 3.72 1.06 -4.56
C THR A 128 3.58 2.22 -5.53
N LEU A 129 4.69 2.62 -6.16
CA LEU A 129 4.75 3.62 -7.23
C LEU A 129 4.69 2.99 -8.61
N GLY A 130 5.26 1.80 -8.76
CA GLY A 130 5.26 1.08 -10.02
C GLY A 130 5.73 -0.36 -9.90
N ARG A 131 5.37 -1.17 -10.89
CA ARG A 131 5.83 -2.56 -11.01
C ARG A 131 6.68 -2.71 -12.25
N CYS A 132 7.88 -3.20 -12.07
CA CYS A 132 8.78 -3.50 -13.17
C CYS A 132 8.27 -4.74 -13.93
N ARG A 133 8.19 -4.63 -15.25
CA ARG A 133 8.08 -5.79 -16.12
C ARG A 133 9.49 -6.34 -16.31
N GLU A 134 9.59 -7.64 -16.56
CA GLU A 134 10.90 -8.32 -16.67
C GLU A 134 11.96 -7.44 -17.33
N SER A 135 13.00 -7.02 -16.63
CA SER A 135 14.32 -6.86 -17.21
C SER A 135 15.33 -6.05 -16.42
N ALA A 136 16.59 -6.35 -16.67
CA ALA A 136 17.79 -5.65 -16.22
C ALA A 136 17.91 -4.17 -16.67
N ARG A 137 16.91 -3.61 -17.37
CA ARG A 137 16.95 -2.24 -17.94
C ARG A 137 16.49 -1.14 -16.97
N ASN A 138 16.03 -1.51 -15.79
CA ASN A 138 15.53 -0.57 -14.79
C ASN A 138 16.61 -0.08 -13.81
N HIS A 139 17.87 -0.43 -14.02
CA HIS A 139 19.00 0.03 -13.20
C HIS A 139 19.08 1.57 -13.09
N PRO A 140 18.88 2.37 -14.17
CA PRO A 140 18.97 3.83 -14.05
C PRO A 140 17.92 4.43 -13.11
N VAL A 141 16.68 3.89 -13.09
CA VAL A 141 15.66 4.41 -12.18
C VAL A 141 15.94 4.02 -10.75
N VAL A 142 16.48 2.83 -10.50
CA VAL A 142 16.89 2.39 -9.15
C VAL A 142 18.03 3.26 -8.62
N GLU A 143 19.05 3.55 -9.45
CA GLU A 143 20.14 4.44 -9.06
C GLU A 143 19.65 5.87 -8.73
N ALA A 144 18.72 6.39 -9.54
CA ALA A 144 18.15 7.70 -9.30
C ALA A 144 17.30 7.74 -8.02
N MET A 145 16.59 6.66 -7.71
CA MET A 145 15.81 6.54 -6.47
C MET A 145 16.72 6.37 -5.25
N ASP A 146 17.77 5.55 -5.35
CA ASP A 146 18.79 5.41 -4.29
C ASP A 146 19.49 6.75 -3.98
N ALA A 147 19.75 7.57 -5.00
CA ALA A 147 20.36 8.90 -4.82
C ALA A 147 19.40 9.91 -4.15
N ASP A 148 18.11 9.63 -4.11
CA ASP A 148 17.06 10.47 -3.55
C ASP A 148 16.48 9.87 -2.24
N GLU A 149 17.34 9.23 -1.43
CA GLU A 149 16.96 8.55 -0.18
C GLU A 149 16.27 9.46 0.84
N ALA A 150 16.45 10.77 0.76
CA ALA A 150 15.90 11.77 1.67
C ALA A 150 14.56 12.36 1.18
N SER A 151 13.89 11.76 0.22
CA SER A 151 12.59 12.24 -0.26
C SER A 151 11.53 12.16 0.84
N ASP A 152 11.04 13.31 1.27
CA ASP A 152 9.93 13.46 2.21
C ASP A 152 8.66 13.82 1.42
N PHE A 153 7.62 13.01 1.57
CA PHE A 153 6.33 13.19 0.90
C PHE A 153 5.24 13.70 1.85
N GLY A 154 5.60 13.94 3.12
CA GLY A 154 4.72 14.46 4.15
C GLY A 154 4.04 13.39 5.00
N GLU A 155 3.22 13.87 5.91
CA GLU A 155 2.53 13.07 6.90
C GLU A 155 1.01 13.26 6.83
N TRP A 156 0.26 12.28 7.31
CA TRP A 156 -1.19 12.37 7.40
C TRP A 156 -1.75 11.64 8.61
N GLN A 157 -2.92 12.09 9.04
CA GLN A 157 -3.66 11.44 10.12
C GLN A 157 -4.42 10.24 9.57
N VAL A 158 -4.13 9.07 10.10
CA VAL A 158 -4.85 7.83 9.81
C VAL A 158 -6.04 7.76 10.76
N THR A 159 -7.25 7.82 10.21
CA THR A 159 -8.51 7.78 10.97
C THR A 159 -9.37 6.56 10.63
N ARG A 160 -9.02 5.80 9.60
CA ARG A 160 -9.81 4.66 9.13
C ARG A 160 -9.00 3.69 8.27
N VAL A 161 -9.42 2.45 8.29
CA VAL A 161 -9.02 1.41 7.33
C VAL A 161 -10.07 1.36 6.22
N THR A 162 -9.64 1.15 4.98
CA THR A 162 -10.52 1.03 3.82
C THR A 162 -10.45 -0.39 3.26
N LEU A 163 -11.62 -1.00 3.02
CA LEU A 163 -11.75 -2.26 2.29
C LEU A 163 -11.95 -1.94 0.81
N PHE A 164 -11.07 -2.48 -0.02
CA PHE A 164 -11.09 -2.31 -1.47
C PHE A 164 -11.38 -3.61 -2.22
N GLU A 165 -12.10 -3.50 -3.33
CA GLU A 165 -12.12 -4.48 -4.40
C GLU A 165 -11.12 -4.06 -5.50
N SER A 166 -10.29 -5.00 -5.93
CA SER A 166 -9.39 -4.82 -7.07
C SER A 166 -9.98 -5.49 -8.32
N ARG A 167 -10.25 -4.71 -9.34
CA ARG A 167 -10.69 -5.20 -10.66
C ARG A 167 -9.57 -5.03 -11.66
N LEU A 168 -9.14 -6.13 -12.25
CA LEU A 168 -8.12 -6.10 -13.30
C LEU A 168 -8.76 -5.68 -14.63
N THR A 169 -8.16 -4.70 -15.28
CA THR A 169 -8.52 -4.27 -16.64
C THR A 169 -7.29 -4.32 -17.54
N PRO A 170 -7.45 -4.27 -18.87
CA PRO A 170 -6.31 -4.18 -19.79
C PRO A 170 -5.40 -2.96 -19.52
N ARG A 171 -5.96 -1.89 -18.94
CA ARG A 171 -5.22 -0.67 -18.58
C ARG A 171 -4.59 -0.72 -17.20
N GLY A 172 -4.91 -1.72 -16.37
CA GLY A 172 -4.42 -1.87 -15.01
C GLY A 172 -5.50 -2.22 -14.01
N ALA A 173 -5.12 -2.28 -12.74
CA ALA A 173 -6.07 -2.48 -11.65
C ALA A 173 -6.86 -1.19 -11.39
N ILE A 174 -8.17 -1.33 -11.22
CA ILE A 174 -9.06 -0.28 -10.71
C ILE A 174 -9.49 -0.72 -9.32
N TYR A 175 -9.41 0.20 -8.35
CA TYR A 175 -9.79 -0.06 -6.98
C TYR A 175 -11.14 0.59 -6.67
N ARG A 176 -12.07 -0.19 -6.17
CA ARG A 176 -13.38 0.26 -5.72
C ARG A 176 -13.48 0.12 -4.21
N THR A 177 -13.82 1.19 -3.52
CA THR A 177 -14.10 1.16 -2.09
C THR A 177 -15.37 0.34 -1.84
N LEU A 178 -15.26 -0.63 -0.93
CA LEU A 178 -16.39 -1.44 -0.44
C LEU A 178 -16.90 -0.96 0.92
N GLY A 179 -16.02 -0.37 1.74
CA GLY A 179 -16.36 0.13 3.06
C GLY A 179 -15.17 0.75 3.78
N HIS A 180 -15.46 1.35 4.93
CA HIS A 180 -14.49 1.95 5.82
C HIS A 180 -14.74 1.47 7.25
N SER A 181 -13.67 1.22 8.00
CA SER A 181 -13.68 0.93 9.43
C SER A 181 -12.93 2.04 10.16
N ALA A 182 -13.63 2.83 10.98
CA ALA A 182 -13.04 3.95 11.70
C ALA A 182 -12.09 3.47 12.80
N LEU A 183 -11.01 4.23 13.04
CA LEU A 183 -10.20 4.11 14.24
C LEU A 183 -10.88 4.85 15.40
N ALA A 184 -10.57 4.48 16.65
CA ALA A 184 -11.13 5.13 17.82
C ALA A 184 -10.74 6.61 17.84
N GLY A 185 -11.73 7.50 17.93
CA GLY A 185 -11.53 8.96 17.92
C GLY A 185 -11.24 9.56 16.54
N GLY A 186 -11.44 8.77 15.47
CA GLY A 186 -11.25 9.23 14.08
C GLY A 186 -12.55 9.74 13.43
#